data_9210b80437f87967d3d8cf3a482faa7e
#
_entry.id   9210b80437f87967d3d8cf3a482faa7e
#
_cell.length_a   1.000
_cell.length_b   1.000
_cell.length_c   1.000
_cell.angle_alpha   90.00
_cell.angle_beta   90.00
_cell.angle_gamma   90.00
#
_symmetry.space_group_name_H-M   'P 1'
#
loop_
_entity.id
_entity.type
_entity.pdbx_description
1 polymer ?
#
loop_
_entity_poly.entity_id
_entity_poly.type
_entity_poly.pdbx_seq_one_letter_code
_entity_poly.pdbx_strand_id
1 'polypeptide(L)'
;MTPWERYFLAGRRAGCPKGQMDRFATADVVLQARQLAASAAARLCDAPAGPLSIGYGGARGGGKSHWLLAQMGADDCQRVPGLKCLLLRKVGKANLEHFEDLRRRLFGRLKHGFSAFRGVLSFANGSRIIAGHFQNEKDIDAYLGLEYDVIGIEEATTLTARKYQDISTCCRTSKPNFRPRIYSTTNPGGVGHNWYRAKFIVPFQEKCETETRFIPARVTDNRWNNPEYVRVLENLTGWQKRAWLLGDWDIAAGQYFTTLRREVHVVEDFDDSRAAEWFAALDYGFAHYTVVLLGCRDGDGNIFIVDEHAERLWLPQRHAAAVKTMLARHKIGERKLGLDDLRRFVAGADVFSRQSDGTTIAAQYSKLGISLRCANTDR
;
A
#
# COMPACT_ATOMS: atom_id res chain seq x y z
N MET A 1 6.38 -42.64 -3.48
CA MET A 1 5.52 -41.47 -3.78
C MET A 1 6.15 -40.66 -4.91
N THR A 2 5.48 -40.59 -6.04
CA THR A 2 5.91 -39.82 -7.22
C THR A 2 5.93 -38.30 -6.93
N PRO A 3 6.59 -37.47 -7.74
CA PRO A 3 6.55 -36.02 -7.60
C PRO A 3 5.12 -35.44 -7.60
N TRP A 4 4.25 -35.97 -8.44
CA TRP A 4 2.85 -35.54 -8.51
C TRP A 4 2.04 -35.96 -7.28
N GLU A 5 2.20 -37.17 -6.77
CA GLU A 5 1.56 -37.61 -5.51
C GLU A 5 1.95 -36.68 -4.34
N ARG A 6 3.24 -36.30 -4.26
CA ARG A 6 3.70 -35.33 -3.26
C ARG A 6 3.06 -33.94 -3.45
N TYR A 7 2.92 -33.50 -4.70
CA TYR A 7 2.28 -32.23 -5.03
C TYR A 7 0.80 -32.23 -4.65
N PHE A 8 0.05 -33.29 -4.98
CA PHE A 8 -1.37 -33.40 -4.59
C PHE A 8 -1.54 -33.48 -3.07
N LEU A 9 -0.63 -34.18 -2.37
CA LEU A 9 -0.65 -34.20 -0.90
C LEU A 9 -0.39 -32.81 -0.31
N ALA A 10 0.56 -32.05 -0.85
CA ALA A 10 0.83 -30.69 -0.44
C ALA A 10 -0.39 -29.77 -0.68
N GLY A 11 -1.04 -29.87 -1.83
CA GLY A 11 -2.28 -29.13 -2.14
C GLY A 11 -3.41 -29.45 -1.15
N ARG A 12 -3.62 -30.75 -0.86
CA ARG A 12 -4.63 -31.18 0.14
C ARG A 12 -4.33 -30.59 1.52
N ARG A 13 -3.07 -30.62 1.96
CA ARG A 13 -2.65 -30.03 3.25
C ARG A 13 -2.85 -28.52 3.29
N ALA A 14 -2.72 -27.83 2.17
CA ALA A 14 -2.99 -26.42 2.04
C ALA A 14 -4.49 -26.07 1.97
N GLY A 15 -5.36 -27.05 1.79
CA GLY A 15 -6.81 -26.86 1.65
C GLY A 15 -7.30 -26.69 0.20
N CYS A 16 -6.44 -26.98 -0.80
CA CYS A 16 -6.85 -26.94 -2.21
C CYS A 16 -7.82 -28.08 -2.54
N PRO A 17 -8.98 -27.79 -3.16
CA PRO A 17 -9.86 -28.84 -3.66
C PRO A 17 -9.19 -29.68 -4.75
N LYS A 18 -9.57 -30.97 -4.83
CA LYS A 18 -9.00 -31.89 -5.83
C LYS A 18 -9.07 -31.32 -7.25
N GLY A 19 -10.24 -30.83 -7.68
CA GLY A 19 -10.41 -30.28 -9.02
C GLY A 19 -9.53 -29.06 -9.33
N GLN A 20 -9.11 -28.28 -8.33
CA GLN A 20 -8.13 -27.20 -8.51
C GLN A 20 -6.74 -27.80 -8.79
N MET A 21 -6.35 -28.81 -8.02
CA MET A 21 -5.09 -29.51 -8.20
C MET A 21 -5.00 -30.22 -9.55
N ASP A 22 -6.11 -30.84 -9.99
CA ASP A 22 -6.21 -31.50 -11.31
C ASP A 22 -5.99 -30.49 -12.45
N ARG A 23 -6.54 -29.26 -12.34
CA ARG A 23 -6.33 -28.19 -13.34
C ARG A 23 -4.90 -27.70 -13.37
N PHE A 24 -4.26 -27.49 -12.21
CA PHE A 24 -2.85 -27.14 -12.17
C PHE A 24 -1.99 -28.25 -12.80
N ALA A 25 -2.27 -29.52 -12.50
CA ALA A 25 -1.56 -30.64 -13.10
C ALA A 25 -1.76 -30.71 -14.63
N THR A 26 -2.98 -30.47 -15.12
CA THR A 26 -3.27 -30.41 -16.56
C THR A 26 -2.50 -29.28 -17.26
N ALA A 27 -2.35 -28.15 -16.59
CA ALA A 27 -1.57 -27.02 -17.08
C ALA A 27 -0.05 -27.20 -16.92
N ASP A 28 0.40 -28.27 -16.23
CA ASP A 28 1.77 -28.50 -15.81
C ASP A 28 2.33 -27.39 -14.89
N VAL A 29 1.46 -26.83 -14.08
CA VAL A 29 1.79 -25.77 -13.14
C VAL A 29 2.05 -26.35 -11.76
N VAL A 30 3.25 -26.20 -11.25
CA VAL A 30 3.64 -26.61 -9.91
C VAL A 30 3.79 -25.40 -9.00
N LEU A 31 2.87 -25.25 -8.07
CA LEU A 31 2.86 -24.19 -7.07
C LEU A 31 3.58 -24.63 -5.79
N GLN A 32 4.27 -23.71 -5.14
CA GLN A 32 4.94 -23.94 -3.86
C GLN A 32 3.96 -23.79 -2.68
N ALA A 33 4.37 -24.18 -1.49
CA ALA A 33 3.49 -24.26 -0.32
C ALA A 33 2.69 -22.97 -0.06
N ARG A 34 3.33 -21.79 -0.11
CA ARG A 34 2.63 -20.51 0.08
C ARG A 34 1.70 -20.18 -1.08
N GLN A 35 2.09 -20.50 -2.29
CA GLN A 35 1.23 -20.34 -3.47
C GLN A 35 0.00 -21.26 -3.41
N LEU A 36 0.17 -22.50 -2.93
CA LEU A 36 -0.94 -23.42 -2.69
C LEU A 36 -1.88 -22.89 -1.60
N ALA A 37 -1.34 -22.33 -0.52
CA ALA A 37 -2.17 -21.70 0.51
C ALA A 37 -2.96 -20.49 -0.05
N ALA A 38 -2.35 -19.68 -0.91
CA ALA A 38 -3.03 -18.58 -1.59
C ALA A 38 -4.11 -19.08 -2.57
N SER A 39 -3.87 -20.20 -3.27
CA SER A 39 -4.86 -20.83 -4.16
C SER A 39 -6.01 -21.45 -3.38
N ALA A 40 -5.76 -22.06 -2.22
CA ALA A 40 -6.79 -22.53 -1.32
C ALA A 40 -7.66 -21.36 -0.82
N ALA A 41 -7.03 -20.25 -0.41
CA ALA A 41 -7.73 -19.05 -0.01
C ALA A 41 -8.60 -18.47 -1.15
N ALA A 42 -8.10 -18.49 -2.40
CA ALA A 42 -8.86 -18.06 -3.57
C ALA A 42 -10.16 -18.89 -3.78
N ARG A 43 -10.16 -20.15 -3.35
CA ARG A 43 -11.36 -21.01 -3.41
C ARG A 43 -12.37 -20.71 -2.30
N LEU A 44 -11.96 -20.11 -1.20
CA LEU A 44 -12.88 -19.62 -0.17
C LEU A 44 -13.80 -18.52 -0.69
N CYS A 45 -13.38 -17.79 -1.74
CA CYS A 45 -14.23 -16.79 -2.39
C CYS A 45 -15.52 -17.36 -3.00
N ASP A 46 -15.61 -18.68 -3.23
CA ASP A 46 -16.82 -19.30 -3.79
C ASP A 46 -17.94 -19.42 -2.75
N ALA A 47 -17.63 -19.47 -1.48
CA ALA A 47 -18.63 -19.53 -0.41
C ALA A 47 -19.38 -18.21 -0.28
N PRO A 48 -20.71 -18.22 -0.02
CA PRO A 48 -21.49 -16.99 0.14
C PRO A 48 -20.94 -16.01 1.16
N ALA A 49 -20.43 -16.51 2.28
CA ALA A 49 -19.79 -15.73 3.35
C ALA A 49 -18.26 -15.68 3.21
N GLY A 50 -17.68 -16.16 2.09
CA GLY A 50 -16.26 -16.17 1.88
C GLY A 50 -15.68 -14.78 1.55
N PRO A 51 -14.36 -14.62 1.57
CA PRO A 51 -13.71 -13.36 1.27
C PRO A 51 -13.98 -12.92 -0.19
N LEU A 52 -13.89 -11.63 -0.43
CA LEU A 52 -13.95 -11.04 -1.77
C LEU A 52 -12.56 -10.69 -2.32
N SER A 53 -11.58 -10.60 -1.43
CA SER A 53 -10.23 -10.18 -1.81
C SER A 53 -9.16 -11.07 -1.15
N ILE A 54 -8.20 -11.51 -1.97
CA ILE A 54 -7.03 -12.25 -1.52
C ILE A 54 -5.78 -11.40 -1.74
N GLY A 55 -5.04 -11.14 -0.67
CA GLY A 55 -3.75 -10.47 -0.70
C GLY A 55 -2.61 -11.50 -0.55
N TYR A 56 -1.65 -11.52 -1.46
CA TYR A 56 -0.42 -12.29 -1.34
C TYR A 56 0.77 -11.35 -1.37
N GLY A 57 1.31 -11.04 -0.20
CA GLY A 57 2.26 -9.95 -0.03
C GLY A 57 3.39 -10.24 0.95
N GLY A 58 4.41 -9.37 0.93
CA GLY A 58 5.58 -9.46 1.80
C GLY A 58 6.88 -9.32 1.04
N ALA A 59 7.90 -10.16 1.33
CA ALA A 59 9.23 -10.07 0.74
C ALA A 59 9.23 -10.17 -0.80
N ARG A 60 10.27 -9.64 -1.43
CA ARG A 60 10.54 -9.85 -2.85
C ARG A 60 10.94 -11.30 -3.11
N GLY A 61 10.76 -11.76 -4.33
CA GLY A 61 11.16 -13.13 -4.73
C GLY A 61 10.24 -14.26 -4.24
N GLY A 62 9.16 -13.96 -3.51
CA GLY A 62 8.24 -14.97 -2.97
C GLY A 62 7.31 -15.67 -3.99
N GLY A 63 7.51 -15.47 -5.31
CA GLY A 63 6.72 -16.15 -6.36
C GLY A 63 5.30 -15.60 -6.53
N LYS A 64 5.04 -14.37 -6.10
CA LYS A 64 3.70 -13.75 -6.07
C LYS A 64 3.06 -13.60 -7.45
N SER A 65 3.77 -13.02 -8.42
CA SER A 65 3.27 -12.81 -9.79
C SER A 65 2.99 -14.13 -10.50
N HIS A 66 3.86 -15.13 -10.27
CA HIS A 66 3.66 -16.49 -10.81
C HIS A 66 2.35 -17.10 -10.30
N TRP A 67 2.09 -16.99 -8.98
CA TRP A 67 0.83 -17.44 -8.41
C TRP A 67 -0.37 -16.69 -8.98
N LEU A 68 -0.31 -15.37 -9.07
CA LEU A 68 -1.43 -14.56 -9.52
C LEU A 68 -1.91 -14.98 -10.91
N LEU A 69 -0.98 -15.09 -11.85
CA LEU A 69 -1.32 -15.49 -13.22
C LEU A 69 -1.72 -16.98 -13.30
N ALA A 70 -1.08 -17.87 -12.53
CA ALA A 70 -1.46 -19.27 -12.45
C ALA A 70 -2.87 -19.46 -11.88
N GLN A 71 -3.22 -18.73 -10.81
CA GLN A 71 -4.55 -18.79 -10.21
C GLN A 71 -5.63 -18.32 -11.19
N MET A 72 -5.41 -17.18 -11.83
CA MET A 72 -6.37 -16.62 -12.81
C MET A 72 -6.49 -17.52 -14.04
N GLY A 73 -5.37 -17.96 -14.64
CA GLY A 73 -5.37 -18.64 -15.93
C GLY A 73 -5.53 -20.14 -15.86
N ALA A 74 -4.81 -20.82 -14.94
CA ALA A 74 -4.85 -22.28 -14.85
C ALA A 74 -5.97 -22.80 -13.92
N ASP A 75 -6.48 -22.01 -13.00
CA ASP A 75 -7.64 -22.41 -12.18
C ASP A 75 -8.93 -21.69 -12.62
N ASP A 76 -9.09 -20.39 -12.36
CA ASP A 76 -10.37 -19.71 -12.55
C ASP A 76 -10.87 -19.76 -14.00
N CYS A 77 -10.02 -19.39 -14.97
CA CYS A 77 -10.37 -19.40 -16.39
C CYS A 77 -10.63 -20.83 -16.92
N GLN A 78 -9.96 -21.84 -16.41
CA GLN A 78 -10.23 -23.24 -16.85
C GLN A 78 -11.49 -23.83 -16.20
N ARG A 79 -11.84 -23.34 -15.03
CA ARG A 79 -12.99 -23.82 -14.27
C ARG A 79 -14.32 -23.26 -14.77
N VAL A 80 -14.35 -21.97 -15.10
CA VAL A 80 -15.57 -21.27 -15.48
C VAL A 80 -15.45 -20.71 -16.90
N PRO A 81 -16.25 -21.18 -17.85
CA PRO A 81 -16.22 -20.69 -19.22
C PRO A 81 -16.58 -19.20 -19.32
N GLY A 82 -15.94 -18.51 -20.26
CA GLY A 82 -16.25 -17.14 -20.63
C GLY A 82 -15.92 -16.09 -19.55
N LEU A 83 -15.05 -16.37 -18.57
CA LEU A 83 -14.61 -15.37 -17.61
C LEU A 83 -13.85 -14.24 -18.29
N LYS A 84 -14.15 -13.01 -17.90
CA LYS A 84 -13.42 -11.80 -18.27
C LYS A 84 -12.60 -11.34 -17.09
N CYS A 85 -11.27 -11.54 -17.17
CA CYS A 85 -10.34 -11.20 -16.11
C CYS A 85 -9.50 -9.98 -16.52
N LEU A 86 -9.19 -9.09 -15.57
CA LEU A 86 -8.24 -7.99 -15.72
C LEU A 86 -6.99 -8.30 -14.88
N LEU A 87 -5.81 -8.24 -15.49
CA LEU A 87 -4.53 -8.22 -14.77
C LEU A 87 -3.94 -6.82 -14.87
N LEU A 88 -3.88 -6.09 -13.77
CA LEU A 88 -3.50 -4.70 -13.71
C LEU A 88 -2.13 -4.51 -13.08
N ARG A 89 -1.27 -3.70 -13.71
CA ARG A 89 0.07 -3.32 -13.20
C ARG A 89 0.41 -1.87 -13.55
N LYS A 90 1.27 -1.23 -12.75
CA LYS A 90 1.59 0.19 -12.92
C LYS A 90 2.24 0.54 -14.26
N VAL A 91 3.18 -0.26 -14.75
CA VAL A 91 3.97 0.07 -15.96
C VAL A 91 3.58 -0.82 -17.13
N GLY A 92 2.99 -0.24 -18.18
CA GLY A 92 2.42 -0.97 -19.30
C GLY A 92 3.41 -1.83 -20.09
N LYS A 93 4.55 -1.27 -20.52
CA LYS A 93 5.57 -2.03 -21.28
C LYS A 93 6.14 -3.19 -20.46
N ALA A 94 6.53 -2.93 -19.22
CA ALA A 94 7.03 -3.97 -18.32
C ALA A 94 5.95 -4.99 -17.93
N ASN A 95 4.67 -4.57 -17.91
CA ASN A 95 3.57 -5.50 -17.67
C ASN A 95 3.42 -6.49 -18.83
N LEU A 96 3.43 -6.01 -20.06
CA LEU A 96 3.20 -6.87 -21.22
C LEU A 96 4.35 -7.88 -21.41
N GLU A 97 5.60 -7.44 -21.26
CA GLU A 97 6.78 -8.29 -21.34
C GLU A 97 6.76 -9.37 -20.25
N HIS A 98 6.57 -8.97 -19.00
CA HIS A 98 6.47 -9.88 -17.87
C HIS A 98 5.29 -10.86 -17.99
N PHE A 99 4.14 -10.37 -18.46
CA PHE A 99 2.96 -11.19 -18.72
C PHE A 99 3.24 -12.24 -19.80
N GLU A 100 3.93 -11.86 -20.88
CA GLU A 100 4.26 -12.79 -21.95
C GLU A 100 5.22 -13.90 -21.49
N ASP A 101 6.24 -13.55 -20.71
CA ASP A 101 7.18 -14.50 -20.14
C ASP A 101 6.50 -15.49 -19.18
N LEU A 102 5.66 -14.98 -18.27
CA LEU A 102 4.90 -15.83 -17.35
C LEU A 102 3.90 -16.72 -18.09
N ARG A 103 3.20 -16.19 -19.10
CA ARG A 103 2.25 -16.94 -19.89
C ARG A 103 2.92 -18.15 -20.57
N ARG A 104 4.08 -17.94 -21.20
CA ARG A 104 4.84 -19.00 -21.85
C ARG A 104 5.23 -20.12 -20.88
N ARG A 105 5.62 -19.76 -19.67
CA ARG A 105 5.99 -20.71 -18.61
C ARG A 105 4.80 -21.45 -18.03
N LEU A 106 3.66 -20.75 -17.84
CA LEU A 106 2.50 -21.29 -17.11
C LEU A 106 1.51 -22.02 -18.00
N PHE A 107 1.39 -21.65 -19.27
CA PHE A 107 0.28 -22.11 -20.09
C PHE A 107 0.73 -22.87 -21.36
N GLY A 108 1.97 -23.33 -21.38
CA GLY A 108 2.50 -24.06 -22.54
C GLY A 108 1.68 -25.29 -22.92
N ARG A 109 1.04 -25.94 -21.94
CA ARG A 109 0.16 -27.10 -22.16
C ARG A 109 -1.32 -26.76 -22.37
N LEU A 110 -1.73 -25.53 -22.10
CA LEU A 110 -3.12 -25.12 -22.28
C LEU A 110 -3.31 -24.55 -23.69
N LYS A 111 -4.40 -24.95 -24.33
CA LYS A 111 -4.77 -24.35 -25.62
C LYS A 111 -5.23 -22.91 -25.41
N HIS A 112 -4.44 -21.97 -25.92
CA HIS A 112 -4.71 -20.53 -25.79
C HIS A 112 -4.18 -19.73 -26.98
N GLY A 113 -4.74 -18.55 -27.20
CA GLY A 113 -4.24 -17.53 -28.13
C GLY A 113 -3.81 -16.28 -27.36
N PHE A 114 -2.79 -15.60 -27.86
CA PHE A 114 -2.33 -14.33 -27.28
C PHE A 114 -2.18 -13.26 -28.35
N SER A 115 -2.86 -12.13 -28.14
CA SER A 115 -2.69 -10.93 -28.96
C SER A 115 -1.83 -9.92 -28.19
N ALA A 116 -0.56 -9.78 -28.58
CA ALA A 116 0.36 -8.82 -27.96
C ALA A 116 -0.11 -7.37 -28.17
N PHE A 117 -0.69 -7.07 -29.33
CA PHE A 117 -1.23 -5.74 -29.64
C PHE A 117 -2.36 -5.32 -28.69
N ARG A 118 -3.25 -6.27 -28.35
CA ARG A 118 -4.39 -6.01 -27.44
C ARG A 118 -4.07 -6.32 -25.98
N GLY A 119 -2.94 -6.96 -25.69
CA GLY A 119 -2.63 -7.47 -24.36
C GLY A 119 -3.66 -8.51 -23.86
N VAL A 120 -4.22 -9.35 -24.76
CA VAL A 120 -5.29 -10.27 -24.43
C VAL A 120 -4.87 -11.73 -24.63
N LEU A 121 -4.96 -12.49 -23.56
CA LEU A 121 -4.83 -13.94 -23.54
C LEU A 121 -6.23 -14.57 -23.55
N SER A 122 -6.54 -15.41 -24.53
CA SER A 122 -7.83 -16.06 -24.71
C SER A 122 -7.71 -17.58 -24.62
N PHE A 123 -8.57 -18.22 -23.86
CA PHE A 123 -8.64 -19.69 -23.73
C PHE A 123 -9.76 -20.27 -24.61
N ALA A 124 -9.65 -21.57 -24.91
CA ALA A 124 -10.60 -22.26 -25.81
C ALA A 124 -12.06 -22.23 -25.30
N ASN A 125 -12.26 -22.11 -23.99
CA ASN A 125 -13.60 -22.05 -23.36
C ASN A 125 -14.21 -20.62 -23.34
N GLY A 126 -13.61 -19.66 -24.07
CA GLY A 126 -14.07 -18.29 -24.15
C GLY A 126 -13.60 -17.36 -23.01
N SER A 127 -12.93 -17.93 -21.99
CA SER A 127 -12.34 -17.10 -20.91
C SER A 127 -11.14 -16.32 -21.45
N ARG A 128 -10.90 -15.13 -20.88
CA ARG A 128 -9.79 -14.26 -21.30
C ARG A 128 -9.20 -13.49 -20.13
N ILE A 129 -7.89 -13.22 -20.20
CA ILE A 129 -7.18 -12.32 -19.29
C ILE A 129 -6.69 -11.12 -20.11
N ILE A 130 -7.02 -9.92 -19.67
CA ILE A 130 -6.65 -8.66 -20.28
C ILE A 130 -5.54 -8.06 -19.44
N ALA A 131 -4.35 -7.85 -20.05
CA ALA A 131 -3.24 -7.15 -19.40
C ALA A 131 -3.51 -5.64 -19.48
N GLY A 132 -3.88 -5.06 -18.35
CA GLY A 132 -4.11 -3.63 -18.19
C GLY A 132 -2.94 -2.94 -17.49
N HIS A 133 -2.86 -1.62 -17.60
CA HIS A 133 -1.85 -0.82 -16.90
C HIS A 133 -2.40 0.52 -16.44
N PHE A 134 -1.67 1.14 -15.50
CA PHE A 134 -1.94 2.51 -15.03
C PHE A 134 -0.60 3.19 -14.76
N GLN A 135 -0.08 3.94 -15.72
CA GLN A 135 1.14 4.71 -15.54
C GLN A 135 0.92 5.86 -14.55
N ASN A 136 -0.23 6.51 -14.68
CA ASN A 136 -0.74 7.53 -13.77
C ASN A 136 -2.05 7.05 -13.13
N GLU A 137 -2.40 7.59 -11.97
CA GLU A 137 -3.66 7.24 -11.32
C GLU A 137 -4.91 7.54 -12.16
N LYS A 138 -4.86 8.55 -13.03
CA LYS A 138 -5.96 8.87 -13.96
C LYS A 138 -6.23 7.76 -14.98
N ASP A 139 -5.25 6.91 -15.27
CA ASP A 139 -5.44 5.82 -16.23
C ASP A 139 -6.44 4.77 -15.71
N ILE A 140 -6.64 4.69 -14.40
CA ILE A 140 -7.66 3.83 -13.79
C ILE A 140 -9.07 4.23 -14.26
N ASP A 141 -9.29 5.50 -14.55
CA ASP A 141 -10.58 6.02 -14.98
C ASP A 141 -11.02 5.40 -16.33
N ALA A 142 -10.07 4.93 -17.16
CA ALA A 142 -10.36 4.22 -18.41
C ALA A 142 -11.01 2.83 -18.20
N TYR A 143 -10.92 2.27 -17.00
CA TYR A 143 -11.57 0.99 -16.66
C TYR A 143 -12.93 1.18 -16.03
N LEU A 144 -13.29 2.40 -15.59
CA LEU A 144 -14.57 2.67 -14.95
C LEU A 144 -15.72 2.42 -15.96
N GLY A 145 -16.78 1.81 -15.47
CA GLY A 145 -17.92 1.38 -16.29
C GLY A 145 -17.74 0.02 -16.97
N LEU A 146 -16.53 -0.54 -17.02
CA LEU A 146 -16.29 -1.89 -17.48
C LEU A 146 -16.59 -2.92 -16.39
N GLU A 147 -16.76 -4.17 -16.79
CA GLU A 147 -17.07 -5.28 -15.90
C GLU A 147 -16.05 -6.39 -16.03
N TYR A 148 -15.55 -6.87 -14.89
CA TYR A 148 -14.58 -7.97 -14.80
C TYR A 148 -15.00 -8.95 -13.71
N ASP A 149 -15.02 -10.23 -14.04
CA ASP A 149 -15.32 -11.31 -13.10
C ASP A 149 -14.21 -11.49 -12.05
N VAL A 150 -12.97 -11.31 -12.48
CA VAL A 150 -11.76 -11.40 -11.65
C VAL A 150 -10.84 -10.22 -11.96
N ILE A 151 -10.36 -9.55 -10.93
CA ILE A 151 -9.31 -8.52 -11.07
C ILE A 151 -8.07 -8.98 -10.31
N GLY A 152 -6.96 -9.11 -11.04
CA GLY A 152 -5.62 -9.29 -10.46
C GLY A 152 -4.87 -7.97 -10.46
N ILE A 153 -4.33 -7.56 -9.32
CA ILE A 153 -3.56 -6.32 -9.19
C ILE A 153 -2.15 -6.66 -8.74
N GLU A 154 -1.17 -6.44 -9.61
CA GLU A 154 0.24 -6.54 -9.25
C GLU A 154 0.74 -5.24 -8.64
N GLU A 155 1.63 -5.38 -7.65
CA GLU A 155 2.21 -4.24 -6.93
C GLU A 155 1.13 -3.28 -6.39
N ALA A 156 0.09 -3.84 -5.74
CA ALA A 156 -1.11 -3.11 -5.32
C ALA A 156 -0.83 -1.87 -4.46
N THR A 157 0.27 -1.84 -3.69
CA THR A 157 0.69 -0.65 -2.92
C THR A 157 1.20 0.50 -3.78
N THR A 158 1.27 0.35 -5.09
CA THR A 158 1.53 1.46 -6.02
C THR A 158 0.27 2.28 -6.35
N LEU A 159 -0.91 1.79 -5.97
CA LEU A 159 -2.19 2.51 -6.04
C LEU A 159 -2.49 3.22 -4.73
N THR A 160 -3.12 4.39 -4.80
CA THR A 160 -3.75 5.01 -3.63
C THR A 160 -5.01 4.22 -3.21
N ALA A 161 -5.47 4.43 -1.98
CA ALA A 161 -6.71 3.82 -1.46
C ALA A 161 -7.91 4.12 -2.38
N ARG A 162 -8.02 5.39 -2.83
CA ARG A 162 -9.10 5.83 -3.72
C ARG A 162 -9.09 5.04 -5.02
N LYS A 163 -7.95 4.92 -5.70
CA LYS A 163 -7.86 4.22 -6.98
C LYS A 163 -8.03 2.72 -6.86
N TYR A 164 -7.61 2.12 -5.74
CA TYR A 164 -7.96 0.73 -5.44
C TYR A 164 -9.47 0.57 -5.28
N GLN A 165 -10.14 1.50 -4.61
CA GLN A 165 -11.59 1.50 -4.45
C GLN A 165 -12.30 1.68 -5.81
N ASP A 166 -11.86 2.65 -6.62
CA ASP A 166 -12.39 2.92 -7.95
C ASP A 166 -12.37 1.65 -8.82
N ILE A 167 -11.21 1.00 -8.97
CA ILE A 167 -11.09 -0.23 -9.78
C ILE A 167 -11.88 -1.40 -9.18
N SER A 168 -12.03 -1.45 -7.87
CA SER A 168 -12.82 -2.50 -7.19
C SER A 168 -14.29 -2.46 -7.59
N THR A 169 -14.84 -1.29 -7.96
CA THR A 169 -16.23 -1.15 -8.45
C THR A 169 -16.46 -1.84 -9.80
N CYS A 170 -15.38 -2.10 -10.56
CA CYS A 170 -15.43 -2.84 -11.82
C CYS A 170 -15.44 -4.36 -11.63
N CYS A 171 -15.21 -4.85 -10.38
CA CYS A 171 -15.20 -6.27 -10.05
C CYS A 171 -16.63 -6.76 -9.79
N ARG A 172 -17.29 -7.20 -10.84
CA ARG A 172 -18.68 -7.70 -10.81
C ARG A 172 -18.88 -8.77 -11.88
N THR A 173 -19.85 -9.62 -11.69
CA THR A 173 -20.10 -10.77 -12.57
C THR A 173 -21.58 -11.04 -12.76
N SER A 174 -21.94 -11.44 -13.97
CA SER A 174 -23.26 -12.00 -14.31
C SER A 174 -23.22 -13.55 -14.39
N LYS A 175 -22.08 -14.18 -14.08
CA LYS A 175 -21.92 -15.63 -14.17
C LYS A 175 -22.65 -16.32 -13.02
N PRO A 176 -23.52 -17.30 -13.29
CA PRO A 176 -24.16 -18.08 -12.24
C PRO A 176 -23.09 -18.89 -11.46
N ASN A 177 -23.27 -18.99 -10.15
CA ASN A 177 -22.40 -19.77 -9.27
C ASN A 177 -20.92 -19.35 -9.26
N PHE A 178 -20.62 -18.10 -9.67
CA PHE A 178 -19.31 -17.51 -9.55
C PHE A 178 -19.42 -16.16 -8.83
N ARG A 179 -18.65 -15.96 -7.78
CA ARG A 179 -18.58 -14.67 -7.09
C ARG A 179 -17.40 -13.87 -7.62
N PRO A 180 -17.58 -12.56 -7.90
CA PRO A 180 -16.49 -11.70 -8.33
C PRO A 180 -15.43 -11.59 -7.23
N ARG A 181 -14.17 -11.45 -7.62
CA ARG A 181 -13.06 -11.47 -6.67
C ARG A 181 -11.87 -10.67 -7.13
N ILE A 182 -11.12 -10.16 -6.15
CA ILE A 182 -9.90 -9.42 -6.39
C ILE A 182 -8.72 -10.19 -5.81
N TYR A 183 -7.69 -10.40 -6.61
CA TYR A 183 -6.40 -10.89 -6.17
C TYR A 183 -5.39 -9.76 -6.22
N SER A 184 -4.59 -9.60 -5.18
CA SER A 184 -3.55 -8.59 -5.15
C SER A 184 -2.22 -9.15 -4.72
N THR A 185 -1.16 -8.70 -5.38
CA THR A 185 0.21 -9.02 -4.98
C THR A 185 0.98 -7.75 -4.70
N THR A 186 1.82 -7.74 -3.67
CA THR A 186 2.60 -6.55 -3.36
C THR A 186 3.75 -6.81 -2.40
N ASN A 187 4.59 -5.79 -2.23
CA ASN A 187 5.60 -5.72 -1.17
C ASN A 187 5.25 -4.54 -0.26
N PRO A 188 5.74 -4.52 0.99
CA PRO A 188 5.62 -3.36 1.85
C PRO A 188 6.27 -2.13 1.21
N GLY A 189 5.68 -0.96 1.40
CA GLY A 189 6.13 0.31 0.83
C GLY A 189 5.18 0.87 -0.23
N GLY A 190 5.54 2.03 -0.80
CA GLY A 190 4.73 2.73 -1.78
C GLY A 190 3.59 3.56 -1.18
N VAL A 191 2.91 4.31 -2.05
CA VAL A 191 1.84 5.25 -1.65
C VAL A 191 0.65 4.53 -0.99
N GLY A 192 0.45 3.25 -1.32
CA GLY A 192 -0.63 2.42 -0.83
C GLY A 192 -0.30 1.60 0.41
N HIS A 193 0.89 1.73 0.97
CA HIS A 193 1.31 0.93 2.12
C HIS A 193 0.28 0.93 3.26
N ASN A 194 -0.15 2.11 3.69
CA ASN A 194 -1.03 2.26 4.85
C ASN A 194 -2.42 1.66 4.62
N TRP A 195 -3.05 1.91 3.47
CA TRP A 195 -4.36 1.33 3.19
C TRP A 195 -4.29 -0.19 3.03
N TYR A 196 -3.20 -0.70 2.41
CA TYR A 196 -3.03 -2.14 2.24
C TYR A 196 -2.81 -2.82 3.60
N ARG A 197 -2.00 -2.20 4.46
CA ARG A 197 -1.80 -2.65 5.83
C ARG A 197 -3.12 -2.69 6.60
N ALA A 198 -3.90 -1.62 6.58
CA ALA A 198 -5.19 -1.56 7.26
C ALA A 198 -6.19 -2.61 6.72
N LYS A 199 -6.24 -2.84 5.40
CA LYS A 199 -7.22 -3.75 4.78
C LYS A 199 -6.84 -5.23 4.90
N PHE A 200 -5.55 -5.57 4.80
CA PHE A 200 -5.11 -6.97 4.71
C PHE A 200 -4.25 -7.43 5.88
N ILE A 201 -3.33 -6.58 6.35
CA ILE A 201 -2.32 -7.01 7.31
C ILE A 201 -2.85 -6.98 8.74
N VAL A 202 -3.49 -5.88 9.13
CA VAL A 202 -4.07 -5.74 10.48
C VAL A 202 -5.10 -6.84 10.75
N PRO A 203 -6.12 -7.07 9.87
CA PRO A 203 -7.06 -8.16 10.08
C PRO A 203 -6.40 -9.55 10.16
N PHE A 204 -5.34 -9.78 9.37
CA PHE A 204 -4.57 -11.02 9.44
C PHE A 204 -3.83 -11.18 10.78
N GLN A 205 -3.17 -10.12 11.27
CA GLN A 205 -2.44 -10.13 12.54
C GLN A 205 -3.40 -10.33 13.73
N GLU A 206 -4.55 -9.67 13.69
CA GLU A 206 -5.59 -9.74 14.73
C GLU A 206 -6.51 -10.97 14.58
N LYS A 207 -6.33 -11.79 13.53
CA LYS A 207 -7.15 -12.98 13.24
C LYS A 207 -8.65 -12.67 13.08
N CYS A 208 -8.98 -11.47 12.60
CA CYS A 208 -10.35 -11.00 12.39
C CYS A 208 -10.70 -10.82 10.90
N GLU A 209 -10.02 -11.54 10.00
CA GLU A 209 -10.27 -11.51 8.57
C GLU A 209 -11.68 -12.00 8.22
N THR A 210 -12.46 -11.17 7.52
CA THR A 210 -13.81 -11.48 7.03
C THR A 210 -13.88 -11.43 5.51
N GLU A 211 -13.82 -10.22 4.94
CA GLU A 211 -13.90 -9.96 3.50
C GLU A 211 -12.56 -10.15 2.77
N THR A 212 -11.49 -10.27 3.53
CA THR A 212 -10.13 -10.44 2.99
C THR A 212 -9.49 -11.70 3.52
N ARG A 213 -8.45 -12.19 2.80
CA ARG A 213 -7.48 -13.15 3.31
C ARG A 213 -6.10 -12.70 2.90
N PHE A 214 -5.16 -12.74 3.83
CA PHE A 214 -3.78 -12.38 3.56
C PHE A 214 -2.85 -13.58 3.67
N ILE A 215 -1.99 -13.74 2.69
CA ILE A 215 -0.96 -14.78 2.64
C ILE A 215 0.41 -14.08 2.69
N PRO A 216 1.19 -14.25 3.77
CA PRO A 216 2.52 -13.67 3.85
C PRO A 216 3.50 -14.40 2.93
N ALA A 217 4.26 -13.63 2.14
CA ALA A 217 5.33 -14.12 1.27
C ALA A 217 6.71 -13.81 1.86
N ARG A 218 7.60 -14.81 1.91
CA ARG A 218 9.00 -14.67 2.28
C ARG A 218 9.89 -15.04 1.11
N VAL A 219 11.10 -14.51 1.08
CA VAL A 219 12.07 -14.87 0.04
C VAL A 219 12.41 -16.38 0.08
N THR A 220 12.46 -16.96 1.28
CA THR A 220 12.74 -18.38 1.54
C THR A 220 11.60 -19.32 1.12
N ASP A 221 10.38 -18.80 0.90
CA ASP A 221 9.26 -19.63 0.43
C ASP A 221 9.45 -20.06 -1.02
N ASN A 222 10.31 -19.36 -1.78
CA ASN A 222 10.57 -19.65 -3.18
C ASN A 222 11.92 -20.37 -3.36
N ARG A 223 11.86 -21.67 -3.46
CA ARG A 223 13.04 -22.53 -3.68
C ARG A 223 13.72 -22.36 -5.05
N TRP A 224 13.09 -21.63 -5.97
CA TRP A 224 13.62 -21.34 -7.30
C TRP A 224 14.36 -20.00 -7.38
N ASN A 225 14.46 -19.29 -6.26
CA ASN A 225 15.24 -18.06 -6.21
C ASN A 225 16.72 -18.37 -6.44
N ASN A 226 17.35 -17.53 -7.26
CA ASN A 226 18.80 -17.55 -7.38
C ASN A 226 19.42 -17.15 -6.01
N PRO A 227 20.35 -17.93 -5.44
CA PRO A 227 21.03 -17.59 -4.19
C PRO A 227 21.70 -16.21 -4.22
N GLU A 228 22.24 -15.80 -5.38
CA GLU A 228 22.85 -14.48 -5.54
C GLU A 228 21.85 -13.34 -5.41
N TYR A 229 20.61 -13.53 -5.91
CA TYR A 229 19.54 -12.57 -5.71
C TYR A 229 19.18 -12.43 -4.23
N VAL A 230 19.18 -13.52 -3.47
CA VAL A 230 18.95 -13.49 -2.02
C VAL A 230 20.06 -12.67 -1.33
N ARG A 231 21.33 -12.89 -1.71
CA ARG A 231 22.46 -12.08 -1.20
C ARG A 231 22.31 -10.59 -1.49
N VAL A 232 21.82 -10.24 -2.69
CA VAL A 232 21.54 -8.83 -3.01
C VAL A 232 20.50 -8.23 -2.03
N LEU A 233 19.45 -8.98 -1.70
CA LEU A 233 18.46 -8.53 -0.71
C LEU A 233 19.04 -8.46 0.71
N GLU A 234 19.93 -9.37 1.08
CA GLU A 234 20.62 -9.40 2.38
C GLU A 234 21.54 -8.20 2.58
N ASN A 235 22.15 -7.71 1.50
CA ASN A 235 23.02 -6.53 1.51
C ASN A 235 22.25 -5.20 1.58
N LEU A 236 20.92 -5.21 1.44
CA LEU A 236 20.11 -4.01 1.66
C LEU A 236 20.19 -3.57 3.12
N THR A 237 19.97 -2.30 3.36
CA THR A 237 19.98 -1.70 4.70
C THR A 237 18.67 -0.99 5.01
N GLY A 238 18.47 -0.63 6.27
CA GLY A 238 17.34 0.17 6.73
C GLY A 238 15.97 -0.43 6.37
N TRP A 239 15.03 0.43 6.01
CA TRP A 239 13.65 0.04 5.71
C TRP A 239 13.53 -0.89 4.47
N GLN A 240 14.44 -0.76 3.49
CA GLN A 240 14.43 -1.59 2.29
C GLN A 240 14.70 -3.05 2.62
N LYS A 241 15.66 -3.34 3.51
CA LYS A 241 15.92 -4.70 3.98
C LYS A 241 14.71 -5.28 4.71
N ARG A 242 14.12 -4.51 5.62
CA ARG A 242 12.91 -4.92 6.34
C ARG A 242 11.75 -5.21 5.37
N ALA A 243 11.50 -4.31 4.42
CA ALA A 243 10.41 -4.45 3.46
C ALA A 243 10.63 -5.60 2.47
N TRP A 244 11.82 -5.65 1.84
CA TRP A 244 12.01 -6.48 0.65
C TRP A 244 12.60 -7.84 0.95
N LEU A 245 13.42 -7.98 2.01
CA LEU A 245 13.93 -9.28 2.46
C LEU A 245 13.00 -9.93 3.47
N LEU A 246 12.58 -9.20 4.51
CA LEU A 246 11.80 -9.74 5.61
C LEU A 246 10.29 -9.70 5.36
N GLY A 247 9.83 -8.83 4.44
CA GLY A 247 8.40 -8.63 4.18
C GLY A 247 7.67 -7.96 5.33
N ASP A 248 8.39 -7.16 6.10
CA ASP A 248 7.91 -6.47 7.29
C ASP A 248 6.97 -5.32 6.90
N TRP A 249 5.77 -5.33 7.45
CA TRP A 249 4.74 -4.32 7.23
C TRP A 249 4.75 -3.20 8.29
N ASP A 250 5.53 -3.36 9.34
CA ASP A 250 5.70 -2.35 10.37
C ASP A 250 6.88 -1.42 10.06
N ILE A 251 7.08 -1.19 8.76
CA ILE A 251 7.97 -0.16 8.25
C ILE A 251 7.19 1.15 8.07
N ALA A 252 7.82 2.24 8.42
CA ALA A 252 7.30 3.56 8.10
C ALA A 252 7.56 3.90 6.62
N ALA A 253 6.74 3.36 5.74
CA ALA A 253 6.86 3.63 4.31
C ALA A 253 6.49 5.10 4.03
N GLY A 254 7.42 5.84 3.44
CA GLY A 254 7.30 7.29 3.24
C GLY A 254 7.81 8.12 4.42
N GLN A 255 8.31 7.49 5.47
CA GLN A 255 8.94 8.20 6.58
C GLN A 255 10.26 8.84 6.12
N TYR A 256 10.34 10.14 6.20
CA TYR A 256 11.56 10.89 5.90
C TYR A 256 12.68 10.54 6.90
N PHE A 257 12.34 10.43 8.19
CA PHE A 257 13.25 10.04 9.26
C PHE A 257 13.19 8.53 9.50
N THR A 258 14.00 7.77 8.78
CA THR A 258 14.03 6.30 8.84
C THR A 258 14.53 5.75 10.18
N THR A 259 15.16 6.58 11.00
CA THR A 259 15.66 6.25 12.33
C THR A 259 14.64 6.48 13.44
N LEU A 260 13.50 7.16 13.14
CA LEU A 260 12.46 7.39 14.14
C LEU A 260 11.83 6.06 14.57
N ARG A 261 11.92 5.74 15.84
CA ARG A 261 11.32 4.56 16.48
C ARG A 261 10.50 5.01 17.68
N ARG A 262 9.26 4.50 17.77
CA ARG A 262 8.33 4.90 18.84
C ARG A 262 8.93 4.66 20.23
N GLU A 263 9.55 3.49 20.43
CA GLU A 263 10.12 3.05 21.70
C GLU A 263 11.31 3.90 22.18
N VAL A 264 11.88 4.69 21.29
CA VAL A 264 13.06 5.51 21.57
C VAL A 264 12.74 7.00 21.56
N HIS A 265 11.87 7.42 20.63
CA HIS A 265 11.69 8.84 20.33
C HIS A 265 10.31 9.38 20.78
N VAL A 266 9.40 8.51 21.19
CA VAL A 266 8.12 8.94 21.77
C VAL A 266 8.22 8.82 23.29
N VAL A 267 8.11 9.95 23.96
CA VAL A 267 8.03 10.02 25.43
C VAL A 267 6.57 10.15 25.82
N GLU A 268 6.18 9.48 26.90
CA GLU A 268 4.91 9.71 27.57
C GLU A 268 5.07 10.98 28.41
N ASP A 269 4.07 11.78 28.57
CA ASP A 269 4.00 12.95 29.45
C ASP A 269 5.24 13.86 29.51
N PHE A 270 5.24 14.89 28.67
CA PHE A 270 6.27 15.92 28.74
C PHE A 270 5.88 16.97 29.80
N ASP A 271 6.78 17.20 30.74
CA ASP A 271 6.64 18.26 31.76
C ASP A 271 7.15 19.58 31.20
N ASP A 272 6.24 20.56 31.05
CA ASP A 272 6.55 21.91 30.53
C ASP A 272 7.66 22.63 31.34
N SER A 273 7.86 22.30 32.61
CA SER A 273 8.93 22.88 33.45
C SER A 273 10.35 22.58 32.94
N ARG A 274 10.51 21.55 32.12
CA ARG A 274 11.78 21.20 31.49
C ARG A 274 12.13 22.08 30.29
N ALA A 275 11.16 22.82 29.74
CA ALA A 275 11.37 23.62 28.56
C ALA A 275 12.20 24.87 28.89
N ALA A 276 13.41 24.97 28.33
CA ALA A 276 14.25 26.16 28.40
C ALA A 276 13.91 27.17 27.28
N GLU A 277 13.37 26.70 26.17
CA GLU A 277 13.07 27.52 25.00
C GLU A 277 11.87 26.91 24.23
N TRP A 278 10.92 27.74 23.80
CA TRP A 278 9.77 27.34 23.01
C TRP A 278 9.88 27.83 21.57
N PHE A 279 9.41 27.04 20.62
CA PHE A 279 9.34 27.38 19.19
C PHE A 279 8.16 26.69 18.52
N ALA A 280 7.76 27.22 17.36
CA ALA A 280 6.72 26.61 16.54
C ALA A 280 7.11 26.58 15.06
N ALA A 281 6.54 25.64 14.33
CA ALA A 281 6.68 25.53 12.88
C ALA A 281 5.32 25.34 12.22
N LEU A 282 5.10 26.01 11.07
CA LEU A 282 3.88 25.94 10.31
C LEU A 282 4.18 25.45 8.90
N ASP A 283 3.41 24.44 8.45
CA ASP A 283 3.27 24.04 7.06
C ASP A 283 1.84 24.32 6.63
N TYR A 284 1.67 25.25 5.65
CA TYR A 284 0.36 25.74 5.27
C TYR A 284 -0.20 24.98 4.07
N GLY A 285 -1.43 24.49 4.21
CA GLY A 285 -2.22 23.96 3.11
C GLY A 285 -3.69 24.36 3.26
N PHE A 286 -4.40 24.61 2.16
CA PHE A 286 -5.86 24.79 2.22
C PHE A 286 -6.57 23.48 1.89
N ALA A 287 -6.34 22.92 0.71
CA ALA A 287 -6.86 21.61 0.31
C ALA A 287 -6.16 20.44 1.02
N HIS A 288 -4.89 20.62 1.35
CA HIS A 288 -4.12 19.76 2.23
C HIS A 288 -4.19 20.27 3.68
N TYR A 289 -3.67 19.50 4.62
CA TYR A 289 -3.62 19.96 6.01
C TYR A 289 -2.71 21.18 6.17
N THR A 290 -3.17 22.18 6.92
CA THR A 290 -2.29 23.09 7.61
C THR A 290 -1.88 22.44 8.90
N VAL A 291 -0.58 22.27 9.11
CA VAL A 291 -0.02 21.67 10.32
C VAL A 291 0.80 22.71 11.07
N VAL A 292 0.58 22.82 12.37
CA VAL A 292 1.44 23.60 13.27
C VAL A 292 1.93 22.66 14.36
N LEU A 293 3.26 22.57 14.48
CA LEU A 293 3.92 21.83 15.54
C LEU A 293 4.44 22.80 16.59
N LEU A 294 4.15 22.53 17.87
CA LEU A 294 4.77 23.19 19.01
C LEU A 294 5.91 22.33 19.50
N GLY A 295 7.08 22.92 19.61
CA GLY A 295 8.26 22.27 20.15
C GLY A 295 8.93 23.09 21.23
N CYS A 296 9.75 22.40 22.03
CA CYS A 296 10.62 23.02 22.99
C CYS A 296 12.01 22.39 22.99
N ARG A 297 12.96 23.08 23.56
CA ARG A 297 14.30 22.58 23.86
C ARG A 297 14.51 22.61 25.38
N ASP A 298 15.00 21.52 25.95
CA ASP A 298 15.37 21.48 27.35
C ASP A 298 16.76 22.05 27.63
N GLY A 299 17.16 22.09 28.90
CA GLY A 299 18.46 22.61 29.33
C GLY A 299 19.66 21.81 28.83
N ASP A 300 19.46 20.55 28.47
CA ASP A 300 20.47 19.63 27.93
C ASP A 300 20.56 19.70 26.40
N GLY A 301 19.69 20.48 25.75
CA GLY A 301 19.68 20.68 24.31
C GLY A 301 18.81 19.67 23.54
N ASN A 302 18.07 18.77 24.22
CA ASN A 302 17.14 17.86 23.58
C ASN A 302 15.92 18.63 23.05
N ILE A 303 15.42 18.21 21.91
CA ILE A 303 14.27 18.81 21.24
C ILE A 303 13.05 17.88 21.39
N PHE A 304 11.96 18.44 21.88
CA PHE A 304 10.66 17.74 21.99
C PHE A 304 9.62 18.44 21.14
N ILE A 305 8.81 17.69 20.43
CA ILE A 305 7.56 18.14 19.83
C ILE A 305 6.46 17.73 20.79
N VAL A 306 5.76 18.69 21.34
CA VAL A 306 4.88 18.50 22.49
C VAL A 306 3.42 18.65 22.17
N ASP A 307 3.07 19.37 21.08
CA ASP A 307 1.69 19.54 20.66
C ASP A 307 1.58 19.79 19.16
N GLU A 308 0.40 19.51 18.60
CA GLU A 308 0.10 19.60 17.19
C GLU A 308 -1.29 20.21 16.96
N HIS A 309 -1.38 21.08 15.95
CA HIS A 309 -2.63 21.47 15.32
C HIS A 309 -2.59 21.05 13.85
N ALA A 310 -3.55 20.26 13.38
CA ALA A 310 -3.63 19.77 12.00
C ALA A 310 -5.09 19.82 11.52
N GLU A 311 -5.39 20.74 10.58
CA GLU A 311 -6.72 20.88 10.00
C GLU A 311 -6.62 21.31 8.53
N ARG A 312 -7.64 21.00 7.73
CA ARG A 312 -7.74 21.37 6.33
C ARG A 312 -9.03 22.12 6.04
N LEU A 313 -9.05 22.83 4.92
CA LEU A 313 -10.19 23.65 4.47
C LEU A 313 -10.55 24.79 5.45
N TRP A 314 -9.59 25.18 6.28
CA TRP A 314 -9.73 26.34 7.15
C TRP A 314 -8.97 27.54 6.61
N LEU A 315 -9.52 28.72 6.88
CA LEU A 315 -8.84 29.99 6.61
C LEU A 315 -7.84 30.33 7.72
N PRO A 316 -6.82 31.17 7.45
CA PRO A 316 -5.80 31.54 8.42
C PRO A 316 -6.33 32.04 9.76
N GLN A 317 -7.51 32.70 9.79
CA GLN A 317 -8.15 33.18 11.02
C GLN A 317 -8.49 32.05 11.98
N ARG A 318 -9.04 30.94 11.45
CA ARG A 318 -9.40 29.78 12.27
C ARG A 318 -8.16 29.05 12.79
N HIS A 319 -7.15 28.89 11.93
CA HIS A 319 -5.88 28.30 12.36
C HIS A 319 -5.20 29.16 13.42
N ALA A 320 -5.17 30.50 13.28
CA ALA A 320 -4.57 31.39 14.26
C ALA A 320 -5.26 31.29 15.64
N ALA A 321 -6.59 31.19 15.68
CA ALA A 321 -7.32 30.98 16.91
C ALA A 321 -6.99 29.62 17.56
N ALA A 322 -6.94 28.54 16.76
CA ALA A 322 -6.58 27.21 17.23
C ALA A 322 -5.13 27.14 17.77
N VAL A 323 -4.19 27.79 17.09
CA VAL A 323 -2.79 27.91 17.54
C VAL A 323 -2.71 28.60 18.91
N LYS A 324 -3.41 29.71 19.11
CA LYS A 324 -3.45 30.38 20.41
C LYS A 324 -4.05 29.48 21.50
N THR A 325 -5.06 28.70 21.16
CA THR A 325 -5.65 27.72 22.08
C THR A 325 -4.67 26.58 22.38
N MET A 326 -3.92 26.11 21.38
CA MET A 326 -2.89 25.08 21.55
C MET A 326 -1.80 25.56 22.50
N LEU A 327 -1.25 26.77 22.27
CA LEU A 327 -0.25 27.36 23.17
C LEU A 327 -0.76 27.47 24.61
N ALA A 328 -2.01 27.90 24.80
CA ALA A 328 -2.60 28.08 26.13
C ALA A 328 -2.82 26.77 26.92
N ARG A 329 -2.62 25.60 26.32
CA ARG A 329 -2.58 24.30 27.02
C ARG A 329 -1.28 24.09 27.79
N HIS A 330 -0.22 24.76 27.35
CA HIS A 330 1.12 24.70 27.95
C HIS A 330 1.40 25.88 28.88
N LYS A 331 2.41 25.72 29.73
CA LYS A 331 2.78 26.71 30.73
C LYS A 331 4.26 27.10 30.64
N ILE A 332 4.52 28.33 31.07
CA ILE A 332 5.85 28.82 31.34
C ILE A 332 5.85 29.42 32.76
N GLY A 333 6.43 28.68 33.73
CA GLY A 333 6.19 28.92 35.13
C GLY A 333 4.71 28.71 35.49
N GLU A 334 4.08 29.70 36.15
CA GLU A 334 2.68 29.63 36.55
C GLU A 334 1.68 30.18 35.51
N ARG A 335 2.15 30.82 34.44
CA ARG A 335 1.30 31.40 33.40
C ARG A 335 1.19 30.51 32.16
N LYS A 336 0.13 30.70 31.40
CA LYS A 336 -0.05 30.06 30.09
C LYS A 336 0.97 30.54 29.10
N LEU A 337 1.45 29.62 28.26
CA LEU A 337 2.31 29.94 27.13
C LEU A 337 1.56 30.81 26.11
N GLY A 338 2.22 31.82 25.59
CA GLY A 338 1.68 32.74 24.57
C GLY A 338 2.59 32.86 23.36
N LEU A 339 2.13 33.59 22.36
CA LEU A 339 2.91 33.82 21.11
C LEU A 339 4.24 34.52 21.37
N ASP A 340 4.28 35.45 22.33
CA ASP A 340 5.45 36.26 22.69
C ASP A 340 6.55 35.40 23.39
N ASP A 341 6.20 34.23 23.86
CA ASP A 341 7.11 33.28 24.50
C ASP A 341 7.86 32.42 23.50
N LEU A 342 7.40 32.40 22.24
CA LEU A 342 8.05 31.65 21.20
C LEU A 342 9.28 32.38 20.70
N ARG A 343 10.45 31.79 20.88
CA ARG A 343 11.69 32.31 20.31
C ARG A 343 11.64 32.41 18.79
N ARG A 344 10.97 31.45 18.14
CA ARG A 344 10.77 31.39 16.68
C ARG A 344 9.44 30.76 16.35
N PHE A 345 8.77 31.34 15.35
CA PHE A 345 7.68 30.69 14.65
C PHE A 345 8.03 30.71 13.16
N VAL A 346 8.40 29.54 12.62
CA VAL A 346 8.88 29.41 11.25
C VAL A 346 7.83 28.82 10.33
N ALA A 347 7.91 29.15 9.04
CA ALA A 347 7.04 28.58 8.02
C ALA A 347 7.81 28.38 6.70
N GLY A 348 7.32 27.51 5.84
CA GLY A 348 7.87 27.26 4.51
C GLY A 348 7.92 28.54 3.65
N ALA A 349 8.80 28.58 2.65
CA ALA A 349 8.99 29.73 1.77
C ALA A 349 7.73 30.10 0.96
N ASP A 350 6.87 29.11 0.66
CA ASP A 350 5.60 29.25 -0.04
C ASP A 350 4.62 30.20 0.67
N VAL A 351 4.65 30.21 2.02
CA VAL A 351 3.81 31.09 2.87
C VAL A 351 4.12 32.58 2.64
N PHE A 352 5.33 32.89 2.19
CA PHE A 352 5.80 34.28 1.89
C PHE A 352 5.63 34.64 0.42
N SER A 353 5.16 33.74 -0.42
CA SER A 353 4.88 34.00 -1.83
C SER A 353 3.57 34.79 -1.99
N ARG A 354 3.54 35.71 -2.97
CA ARG A 354 2.35 36.49 -3.27
C ARG A 354 1.25 35.61 -3.86
N GLN A 355 0.06 35.78 -3.32
CA GLN A 355 -1.16 35.16 -3.85
C GLN A 355 -1.71 36.02 -5.03
N SER A 356 -2.75 35.52 -5.70
CA SER A 356 -3.40 36.20 -6.82
C SER A 356 -3.98 37.59 -6.46
N ASP A 357 -4.30 37.81 -5.19
CA ASP A 357 -4.79 39.10 -4.64
C ASP A 357 -3.65 40.05 -4.22
N GLY A 358 -2.39 39.67 -4.47
CA GLY A 358 -1.19 40.44 -4.11
C GLY A 358 -0.79 40.34 -2.64
N THR A 359 -1.55 39.66 -1.78
CA THR A 359 -1.20 39.41 -0.37
C THR A 359 -0.34 38.17 -0.22
N THR A 360 0.22 37.96 0.97
CA THR A 360 0.90 36.69 1.33
C THR A 360 0.17 36.03 2.50
N ILE A 361 0.27 34.72 2.62
CA ILE A 361 -0.27 33.99 3.78
C ILE A 361 0.39 34.51 5.06
N ALA A 362 1.70 34.74 5.04
CA ALA A 362 2.42 35.33 6.18
C ALA A 362 1.85 36.70 6.62
N ALA A 363 1.48 37.58 5.68
CA ALA A 363 0.85 38.83 5.98
C ALA A 363 -0.54 38.68 6.62
N GLN A 364 -1.29 37.63 6.23
CA GLN A 364 -2.59 37.34 6.86
C GLN A 364 -2.40 36.87 8.31
N TYR A 365 -1.43 36.00 8.59
CA TYR A 365 -1.09 35.59 9.96
C TYR A 365 -0.56 36.76 10.81
N SER A 366 0.24 37.65 10.22
CA SER A 366 0.75 38.85 10.90
C SER A 366 -0.39 39.78 11.40
N LYS A 367 -1.43 39.99 10.58
CA LYS A 367 -2.63 40.72 10.99
C LYS A 367 -3.40 40.09 12.15
N LEU A 368 -3.19 38.75 12.36
CA LEU A 368 -3.80 37.99 13.45
C LEU A 368 -2.89 37.89 14.68
N GLY A 369 -1.75 38.59 14.66
CA GLY A 369 -0.76 38.63 15.75
C GLY A 369 0.24 37.47 15.72
N ILE A 370 0.32 36.71 14.63
CA ILE A 370 1.30 35.62 14.47
C ILE A 370 2.40 36.09 13.50
N SER A 371 3.60 36.35 14.01
CA SER A 371 4.75 36.75 13.22
C SER A 371 5.54 35.48 12.77
N LEU A 372 5.47 35.17 11.47
CA LEU A 372 6.17 34.05 10.87
C LEU A 372 7.54 34.48 10.34
N ARG A 373 8.53 33.59 10.44
CA ARG A 373 9.85 33.70 9.80
C ARG A 373 10.00 32.62 8.75
N CYS A 374 10.70 32.93 7.65
CA CYS A 374 11.00 31.91 6.65
C CYS A 374 11.94 30.85 7.24
N ALA A 375 11.58 29.59 7.07
CA ALA A 375 12.45 28.48 7.45
C ALA A 375 13.68 28.42 6.55
N ASN A 376 14.82 27.98 7.09
CA ASN A 376 15.98 27.63 6.29
C ASN A 376 15.67 26.36 5.52
N THR A 377 15.84 26.38 4.19
CA THR A 377 15.58 25.25 3.30
C THR A 377 16.84 24.51 2.89
N ASP A 378 18.02 24.87 3.42
CA ASP A 378 19.25 24.11 3.20
C ASP A 378 19.11 22.71 3.82
N ARG A 379 19.28 21.69 2.98
CA ARG A 379 19.11 20.26 3.35
C ARG A 379 20.47 19.59 3.44
#